data_45e430400544ccb1d3babca9fbb73b60
#
_entry.id   45e430400544ccb1d3babca9fbb73b60
#
_cell.length_a   1.000
_cell.length_b   1.000
_cell.length_c   1.000
_cell.angle_alpha   90.00
_cell.angle_beta   90.00
_cell.angle_gamma   90.00
#
_symmetry.space_group_name_H-M   'P 1'
#
loop_
_entity.id
_entity.type
_entity.pdbx_description
1 polymer ?
#
loop_
_entity_poly.entity_id
_entity_poly.type
_entity_poly.pdbx_seq_one_letter_code
_entity_poly.pdbx_strand_id
1 'polypeptide(L)'
;KSLLLIFVLALVAAACGGAEATPCDEVEITTGENGLPDLGGCEFTFAVENAYLPFNYIDAADGVAKGWDYDVFNHMGELMNFTPVYIPAAWDGMIQAVADGQFMVAGDGITITAERDEIIDFSDGYINLAQRVLVAVGNTEITSIDDLKNGDYTVATQKGTTNYEFAVSELGEDKVQAFDDFNFAIQAVISGDADASIIDETAGLGYMGANKDQV
;
A
#
# COMPACT_ATOMS: atom_id res chain seq x y z
N LYS A 1 -9.93 72.10 24.76
CA LYS A 1 -8.74 71.43 24.26
C LYS A 1 -8.75 70.04 24.90
N SER A 2 -9.35 69.05 24.20
CA SER A 2 -9.40 67.63 24.64
C SER A 2 -8.22 66.92 24.03
N LEU A 3 -7.39 66.35 24.88
CA LEU A 3 -6.25 65.54 24.50
C LEU A 3 -6.76 64.07 24.34
N LEU A 4 -6.78 63.56 23.11
CA LEU A 4 -7.14 62.17 22.79
C LEU A 4 -5.90 61.31 22.96
N LEU A 5 -5.89 60.48 23.98
CA LEU A 5 -4.82 59.47 24.22
C LEU A 5 -5.13 58.24 23.38
N ILE A 6 -4.36 58.00 22.30
CA ILE A 6 -4.46 56.80 21.50
C ILE A 6 -3.58 55.72 22.18
N PHE A 7 -4.25 54.71 22.75
CA PHE A 7 -3.63 53.49 23.23
C PHE A 7 -3.38 52.56 22.04
N VAL A 8 -2.13 52.46 21.61
CA VAL A 8 -1.74 51.44 20.62
C VAL A 8 -1.53 50.12 21.37
N LEU A 9 -2.51 49.23 21.22
CA LEU A 9 -2.43 47.86 21.72
C LEU A 9 -1.52 47.05 20.73
N ALA A 10 -0.26 46.84 21.07
CA ALA A 10 0.60 45.93 20.34
C ALA A 10 0.16 44.48 20.64
N LEU A 11 -0.55 43.85 19.68
CA LEU A 11 -0.75 42.41 19.68
C LEU A 11 0.61 41.77 19.37
N VAL A 12 1.24 41.19 20.39
CA VAL A 12 2.34 40.23 20.20
C VAL A 12 1.65 38.91 19.80
N ALA A 13 1.57 38.65 18.51
CA ALA A 13 1.27 37.32 18.02
C ALA A 13 2.51 36.44 18.38
N ALA A 14 2.38 35.65 19.45
CA ALA A 14 3.28 34.51 19.67
C ALA A 14 3.02 33.52 18.54
N ALA A 15 3.76 33.61 17.45
CA ALA A 15 3.88 32.53 16.50
C ALA A 15 4.50 31.35 17.26
N CYS A 16 3.69 30.35 17.60
CA CYS A 16 4.20 29.01 17.83
C CYS A 16 4.77 28.56 16.49
N GLY A 17 6.03 28.83 16.25
CA GLY A 17 6.81 28.25 15.17
C GLY A 17 7.00 26.77 15.50
N GLY A 18 6.08 25.91 15.09
CA GLY A 18 6.46 24.56 14.75
C GLY A 18 7.48 24.68 13.62
N ALA A 19 8.66 24.11 13.77
CA ALA A 19 9.57 23.97 12.63
C ALA A 19 8.78 23.27 11.53
N GLU A 20 8.65 23.89 10.36
CA GLU A 20 8.13 23.20 9.19
C GLU A 20 9.08 22.01 8.94
N ALA A 21 8.53 20.83 8.77
CA ALA A 21 9.29 19.64 8.49
C ALA A 21 10.02 19.83 7.14
N THR A 22 11.29 19.44 7.09
CA THR A 22 12.12 19.59 5.89
C THR A 22 11.95 18.34 5.04
N PRO A 23 11.51 18.45 3.76
CA PRO A 23 11.48 17.30 2.85
C PRO A 23 12.90 16.74 2.63
N CYS A 24 12.99 15.41 2.39
CA CYS A 24 14.29 14.75 2.29
C CYS A 24 15.09 15.11 1.03
N ASP A 25 14.45 15.59 -0.01
CA ASP A 25 15.10 16.09 -1.23
C ASP A 25 15.86 17.43 -1.02
N GLU A 26 15.62 18.12 0.10
CA GLU A 26 16.29 19.38 0.46
C GLU A 26 17.43 19.18 1.48
N VAL A 27 17.67 17.94 1.93
CA VAL A 27 18.65 17.63 2.99
C VAL A 27 19.94 17.05 2.40
N GLU A 28 21.10 17.50 2.93
CA GLU A 28 22.39 16.87 2.63
C GLU A 28 22.49 15.53 3.37
N ILE A 29 22.55 14.44 2.60
CA ILE A 29 22.71 13.09 3.15
C ILE A 29 24.16 12.93 3.64
N THR A 30 24.31 12.58 4.90
CA THR A 30 25.63 12.30 5.52
C THR A 30 25.76 10.81 5.86
N THR A 31 26.83 10.41 6.53
CA THR A 31 26.98 9.04 7.04
C THR A 31 26.81 9.05 8.55
N GLY A 32 25.83 8.28 9.04
CA GLY A 32 25.56 8.11 10.45
C GLY A 32 26.64 7.30 11.18
N GLU A 33 26.61 7.29 12.51
CA GLU A 33 27.55 6.53 13.36
C GLU A 33 27.45 5.01 13.13
N ASN A 34 26.30 4.53 12.67
CA ASN A 34 26.04 3.13 12.30
C ASN A 34 26.56 2.75 10.91
N GLY A 35 27.14 3.69 10.17
CA GLY A 35 27.65 3.50 8.80
C GLY A 35 26.58 3.54 7.70
N LEU A 36 25.31 3.79 8.06
CA LEU A 36 24.22 3.98 7.11
C LEU A 36 24.06 5.45 6.72
N PRO A 37 23.34 5.78 5.64
CA PRO A 37 22.97 7.16 5.33
C PRO A 37 22.19 7.79 6.49
N ASP A 38 22.53 9.03 6.85
CA ASP A 38 21.78 9.86 7.80
C ASP A 38 21.08 10.97 7.01
N LEU A 39 19.75 10.94 7.06
CA LEU A 39 18.87 11.84 6.33
C LEU A 39 18.46 13.08 7.16
N GLY A 40 19.14 13.36 8.26
CA GLY A 40 19.04 14.62 9.00
C GLY A 40 17.68 14.88 9.68
N GLY A 41 16.86 13.86 9.90
CA GLY A 41 15.53 13.98 10.52
C GLY A 41 14.44 14.49 9.56
N CYS A 42 14.68 14.46 8.26
CA CYS A 42 13.74 14.91 7.24
C CYS A 42 12.45 14.09 7.20
N GLU A 43 11.41 14.63 6.57
CA GLU A 43 10.18 13.89 6.27
C GLU A 43 10.32 13.13 4.95
N PHE A 44 10.11 11.80 5.02
CA PHE A 44 10.18 10.90 3.87
C PHE A 44 8.79 10.34 3.56
N THR A 45 8.25 10.67 2.39
CA THR A 45 6.87 10.33 2.03
C THR A 45 6.76 8.95 1.40
N PHE A 46 5.81 8.14 1.91
CA PHE A 46 5.49 6.80 1.43
C PHE A 46 4.02 6.74 0.99
N ALA A 47 3.77 6.40 -0.26
CA ALA A 47 2.44 6.00 -0.70
C ALA A 47 2.14 4.58 -0.22
N VAL A 48 0.96 4.37 0.37
CA VAL A 48 0.46 3.07 0.86
C VAL A 48 -1.03 2.94 0.54
N GLU A 49 -1.50 1.76 0.14
CA GLU A 49 -2.91 1.56 -0.20
C GLU A 49 -3.78 1.33 1.04
N ASN A 50 -3.27 0.64 2.06
CA ASN A 50 -4.00 0.19 3.24
C ASN A 50 -5.10 -0.85 2.97
N ALA A 51 -4.97 -1.58 1.89
CA ALA A 51 -5.90 -2.63 1.47
C ALA A 51 -5.20 -3.97 1.15
N TYR A 52 -3.93 -4.14 1.57
CA TYR A 52 -3.10 -5.28 1.22
C TYR A 52 -2.53 -6.00 2.44
N LEU A 53 -3.33 -6.90 3.03
CA LEU A 53 -2.93 -7.74 4.18
C LEU A 53 -1.79 -8.72 3.80
N PRO A 54 -0.78 -8.94 4.66
CA PRO A 54 -0.48 -8.25 5.92
C PRO A 54 0.51 -7.09 5.73
N PHE A 55 0.76 -6.63 4.50
CA PHE A 55 1.77 -5.63 4.18
C PHE A 55 1.36 -4.25 4.71
N ASN A 56 0.21 -3.74 4.30
CA ASN A 56 -0.36 -2.52 4.82
C ASN A 56 -1.90 -2.62 4.81
N TYR A 57 -2.52 -2.28 5.93
CA TYR A 57 -3.97 -2.39 6.12
C TYR A 57 -4.45 -1.53 7.28
N ILE A 58 -5.74 -1.22 7.29
CA ILE A 58 -6.41 -0.63 8.44
C ILE A 58 -6.92 -1.76 9.33
N ASP A 59 -6.44 -1.83 10.57
CA ASP A 59 -6.92 -2.81 11.53
C ASP A 59 -8.37 -2.49 11.94
N ALA A 60 -9.27 -3.43 11.68
CA ALA A 60 -10.70 -3.25 11.97
C ALA A 60 -11.02 -3.13 13.47
N ALA A 61 -10.11 -3.55 14.35
CA ALA A 61 -10.31 -3.49 15.79
C ALA A 61 -10.16 -2.07 16.37
N ASP A 62 -9.26 -1.28 15.82
CA ASP A 62 -8.91 0.05 16.34
C ASP A 62 -8.87 1.17 15.28
N GLY A 63 -9.03 0.83 14.00
CA GLY A 63 -8.99 1.78 12.88
C GLY A 63 -7.59 2.34 12.58
N VAL A 64 -6.54 1.69 13.10
CA VAL A 64 -5.15 2.14 12.93
C VAL A 64 -4.52 1.44 11.73
N ALA A 65 -3.76 2.19 10.94
CA ALA A 65 -2.95 1.66 9.87
C ALA A 65 -1.78 0.84 10.44
N LYS A 66 -1.63 -0.40 9.96
CA LYS A 66 -0.64 -1.37 10.42
C LYS A 66 -0.12 -2.21 9.27
N GLY A 67 0.92 -2.98 9.54
CA GLY A 67 1.45 -4.00 8.64
C GLY A 67 2.95 -3.94 8.50
N TRP A 68 3.46 -4.90 7.75
CA TRP A 68 4.89 -5.10 7.57
C TRP A 68 5.59 -3.86 6.96
N ASP A 69 4.94 -3.18 6.00
CA ASP A 69 5.50 -2.00 5.36
C ASP A 69 5.71 -0.87 6.39
N TYR A 70 4.72 -0.65 7.27
CA TYR A 70 4.82 0.33 8.35
C TYR A 70 5.96 0.00 9.32
N ASP A 71 6.08 -1.27 9.73
CA ASP A 71 7.13 -1.71 10.67
C ASP A 71 8.51 -1.53 10.05
N VAL A 72 8.69 -1.90 8.80
CA VAL A 72 9.97 -1.78 8.07
C VAL A 72 10.36 -0.31 7.87
N PHE A 73 9.46 0.52 7.36
CA PHE A 73 9.78 1.92 7.08
C PHE A 73 10.00 2.73 8.37
N ASN A 74 9.26 2.44 9.45
CA ASN A 74 9.54 3.03 10.75
C ASN A 74 10.93 2.64 11.25
N HIS A 75 11.30 1.36 11.13
CA HIS A 75 12.62 0.90 11.54
C HIS A 75 13.74 1.48 10.67
N MET A 76 13.52 1.60 9.35
CA MET A 76 14.46 2.30 8.47
C MET A 76 14.61 3.77 8.87
N GLY A 77 13.53 4.45 9.23
CA GLY A 77 13.56 5.82 9.75
C GLY A 77 14.41 5.97 11.01
N GLU A 78 14.29 5.02 11.94
CA GLU A 78 15.15 4.98 13.13
C GLU A 78 16.63 4.78 12.78
N LEU A 79 16.94 3.90 11.84
CA LEU A 79 18.31 3.57 11.43
C LEU A 79 18.98 4.67 10.61
N MET A 80 18.20 5.35 9.77
CA MET A 80 18.70 6.33 8.79
C MET A 80 18.32 7.77 9.13
N ASN A 81 17.74 7.99 10.32
CA ASN A 81 17.37 9.30 10.82
C ASN A 81 16.45 10.08 9.86
N PHE A 82 15.29 9.51 9.54
CA PHE A 82 14.20 10.19 8.85
C PHE A 82 12.85 9.91 9.53
N THR A 83 11.87 10.78 9.28
CA THR A 83 10.51 10.60 9.78
C THR A 83 9.63 10.11 8.62
N PRO A 84 9.11 8.86 8.65
CA PRO A 84 8.22 8.40 7.60
C PRO A 84 6.86 9.10 7.70
N VAL A 85 6.37 9.59 6.56
CA VAL A 85 5.06 10.20 6.37
C VAL A 85 4.26 9.33 5.41
N TYR A 86 3.28 8.62 5.93
CA TYR A 86 2.45 7.72 5.13
C TYR A 86 1.27 8.46 4.51
N ILE A 87 1.13 8.34 3.20
CA ILE A 87 0.09 8.99 2.43
C ILE A 87 -0.78 7.91 1.78
N PRO A 88 -2.03 7.75 2.24
CA PRO A 88 -2.95 6.81 1.61
C PRO A 88 -3.20 7.18 0.15
N ALA A 89 -3.00 6.22 -0.74
CA ALA A 89 -3.18 6.37 -2.18
C ALA A 89 -3.82 5.09 -2.74
N ALA A 90 -4.67 5.23 -3.75
CA ALA A 90 -5.21 4.07 -4.44
C ALA A 90 -4.09 3.35 -5.23
N TRP A 91 -4.19 2.02 -5.33
CA TRP A 91 -3.27 1.23 -6.15
C TRP A 91 -3.23 1.71 -7.61
N ASP A 92 -4.44 1.94 -8.18
CA ASP A 92 -4.56 2.44 -9.54
C ASP A 92 -3.92 3.81 -9.69
N GLY A 93 -2.83 3.86 -10.46
CA GLY A 93 -2.03 5.06 -10.68
C GLY A 93 -0.90 5.30 -9.67
N MET A 94 -0.71 4.47 -8.62
CA MET A 94 0.35 4.66 -7.62
C MET A 94 1.74 4.67 -8.25
N ILE A 95 2.05 3.73 -9.15
CA ILE A 95 3.34 3.66 -9.85
C ILE A 95 3.61 4.95 -10.63
N GLN A 96 2.61 5.44 -11.38
CA GLN A 96 2.74 6.70 -12.13
C GLN A 96 2.90 7.90 -11.20
N ALA A 97 2.22 7.92 -10.06
CA ALA A 97 2.33 9.01 -9.08
C ALA A 97 3.74 9.09 -8.46
N VAL A 98 4.41 7.94 -8.25
CA VAL A 98 5.84 7.91 -7.87
C VAL A 98 6.71 8.45 -9.00
N ALA A 99 6.50 8.00 -10.24
CA ALA A 99 7.25 8.49 -11.40
C ALA A 99 7.10 10.00 -11.61
N ASP A 100 5.93 10.54 -11.31
CA ASP A 100 5.62 11.99 -11.39
C ASP A 100 6.15 12.78 -10.17
N GLY A 101 6.79 12.12 -9.19
CA GLY A 101 7.35 12.74 -7.99
C GLY A 101 6.30 13.22 -6.99
N GLN A 102 5.07 12.67 -7.02
CA GLN A 102 4.04 13.01 -6.04
C GLN A 102 4.34 12.35 -4.69
N PHE A 103 5.05 11.24 -4.69
CA PHE A 103 5.56 10.53 -3.52
C PHE A 103 7.04 10.19 -3.75
N MET A 104 7.82 10.14 -2.67
CA MET A 104 9.22 9.74 -2.78
C MET A 104 9.36 8.23 -3.00
N VAL A 105 8.51 7.44 -2.36
CA VAL A 105 8.48 5.96 -2.45
C VAL A 105 7.04 5.47 -2.38
N ALA A 106 6.76 4.31 -2.96
CA ALA A 106 5.59 3.51 -2.67
C ALA A 106 5.97 2.25 -1.91
N GLY A 107 5.25 1.94 -0.85
CA GLY A 107 5.40 0.73 -0.05
C GLY A 107 4.08 -0.03 -0.01
N ASP A 108 3.98 -1.07 -0.85
CA ASP A 108 2.72 -1.81 -1.04
C ASP A 108 2.97 -3.24 -1.56
N GLY A 109 4.07 -3.86 -1.12
CA GLY A 109 4.42 -5.21 -1.58
C GLY A 109 4.53 -5.32 -3.10
N ILE A 110 5.00 -4.28 -3.78
CA ILE A 110 4.93 -4.11 -5.24
C ILE A 110 5.83 -5.13 -5.95
N THR A 111 5.24 -5.94 -6.83
CA THR A 111 6.00 -6.86 -7.66
C THR A 111 6.90 -6.11 -8.64
N ILE A 112 8.19 -6.44 -8.64
CA ILE A 112 9.17 -5.95 -9.63
C ILE A 112 8.86 -6.63 -10.96
N THR A 113 8.47 -5.85 -11.96
CA THR A 113 8.30 -6.31 -13.35
C THR A 113 9.12 -5.46 -14.29
N ALA A 114 9.51 -6.00 -15.44
CA ALA A 114 10.28 -5.25 -16.44
C ALA A 114 9.53 -3.99 -16.93
N GLU A 115 8.20 -4.08 -17.02
CA GLU A 115 7.36 -2.95 -17.43
C GLU A 115 7.37 -1.83 -16.38
N ARG A 116 7.27 -2.17 -15.10
CA ARG A 116 7.30 -1.20 -13.99
C ARG A 116 8.69 -0.60 -13.82
N ASP A 117 9.74 -1.41 -14.01
CA ASP A 117 11.15 -1.00 -13.93
C ASP A 117 11.56 -0.02 -15.06
N GLU A 118 10.77 0.06 -16.15
CA GLU A 118 10.93 1.11 -17.16
C GLU A 118 10.38 2.47 -16.72
N ILE A 119 9.59 2.52 -15.64
CA ILE A 119 8.86 3.71 -15.19
C ILE A 119 9.43 4.24 -13.88
N ILE A 120 9.77 3.37 -12.92
CA ILE A 120 10.31 3.69 -11.59
C ILE A 120 11.48 2.77 -11.24
N ASP A 121 12.35 3.24 -10.36
CA ASP A 121 13.40 2.40 -9.76
C ASP A 121 12.83 1.54 -8.62
N PHE A 122 13.36 0.34 -8.47
CA PHE A 122 13.01 -0.58 -7.38
C PHE A 122 14.19 -0.79 -6.42
N SER A 123 13.86 -1.12 -5.17
CA SER A 123 14.84 -1.73 -4.26
C SER A 123 15.20 -3.15 -4.71
N ASP A 124 16.19 -3.75 -4.05
CA ASP A 124 16.37 -5.19 -4.16
C ASP A 124 15.10 -5.92 -3.73
N GLY A 125 14.80 -7.04 -4.40
CA GLY A 125 13.66 -7.88 -4.02
C GLY A 125 13.86 -8.51 -2.64
N TYR A 126 12.92 -8.29 -1.74
CA TYR A 126 13.01 -8.75 -0.34
C TYR A 126 12.13 -9.98 -0.06
N ILE A 127 11.18 -10.30 -0.93
CA ILE A 127 10.29 -11.46 -0.82
C ILE A 127 9.94 -12.02 -2.20
N ASN A 128 9.80 -13.35 -2.30
CA ASN A 128 9.25 -14.00 -3.47
C ASN A 128 7.88 -14.58 -3.12
N LEU A 129 6.86 -14.19 -3.84
CA LEU A 129 5.48 -14.64 -3.63
C LEU A 129 5.00 -15.47 -4.82
N ALA A 130 4.16 -16.47 -4.52
CA ALA A 130 3.42 -17.20 -5.54
C ALA A 130 1.97 -16.71 -5.53
N GLN A 131 1.35 -16.65 -6.70
CA GLN A 131 -0.09 -16.40 -6.82
C GLN A 131 -0.86 -17.67 -6.48
N ARG A 132 -2.02 -17.52 -5.85
CA ARG A 132 -2.89 -18.61 -5.40
C ARG A 132 -4.34 -18.33 -5.77
N VAL A 133 -5.10 -19.38 -5.82
CA VAL A 133 -6.56 -19.34 -5.92
C VAL A 133 -7.11 -19.41 -4.50
N LEU A 134 -7.85 -18.39 -4.10
CA LEU A 134 -8.61 -18.34 -2.84
C LEU A 134 -10.07 -18.62 -3.15
N VAL A 135 -10.70 -19.46 -2.35
CA VAL A 135 -12.12 -19.85 -2.49
C VAL A 135 -12.84 -19.75 -1.15
N ALA A 136 -14.18 -19.71 -1.18
CA ALA A 136 -14.97 -19.75 0.03
C ALA A 136 -14.79 -21.07 0.80
N VAL A 137 -14.87 -20.99 2.13
CA VAL A 137 -14.82 -22.19 2.99
C VAL A 137 -15.87 -23.19 2.58
N GLY A 138 -15.46 -24.45 2.44
CA GLY A 138 -16.33 -25.56 2.00
C GLY A 138 -16.43 -25.74 0.49
N ASN A 139 -15.78 -24.88 -0.30
CA ASN A 139 -15.65 -25.15 -1.72
C ASN A 139 -14.80 -26.41 -1.94
N THR A 140 -15.28 -27.35 -2.75
CA THR A 140 -14.61 -28.60 -3.11
C THR A 140 -14.51 -28.80 -4.62
N GLU A 141 -15.03 -27.88 -5.40
CA GLU A 141 -15.10 -27.97 -6.85
C GLU A 141 -13.90 -27.31 -7.53
N ILE A 142 -13.42 -26.19 -6.96
CA ILE A 142 -12.26 -25.46 -7.46
C ILE A 142 -11.04 -25.86 -6.63
N THR A 143 -10.15 -26.67 -7.20
CA THR A 143 -8.94 -27.18 -6.55
C THR A 143 -7.65 -26.79 -7.28
N SER A 144 -7.81 -26.23 -8.48
CA SER A 144 -6.72 -25.83 -9.36
C SER A 144 -7.12 -24.69 -10.31
N ILE A 145 -6.15 -24.09 -10.96
CA ILE A 145 -6.38 -23.14 -12.05
C ILE A 145 -7.06 -23.81 -13.25
N ASP A 146 -6.85 -25.11 -13.47
CA ASP A 146 -7.48 -25.84 -14.57
C ASP A 146 -8.98 -26.00 -14.37
N ASP A 147 -9.46 -26.10 -13.13
CA ASP A 147 -10.89 -26.11 -12.84
C ASP A 147 -11.53 -24.78 -13.24
N LEU A 148 -10.87 -23.65 -12.93
CA LEU A 148 -11.31 -22.31 -13.35
C LEU A 148 -11.31 -22.14 -14.87
N LYS A 149 -10.31 -22.69 -15.57
CA LYS A 149 -10.23 -22.66 -17.04
C LYS A 149 -11.38 -23.40 -17.70
N ASN A 150 -11.71 -24.59 -17.19
CA ASN A 150 -12.66 -25.50 -17.82
C ASN A 150 -14.09 -25.36 -17.32
N GLY A 151 -14.30 -24.76 -16.14
CA GLY A 151 -15.61 -24.51 -15.56
C GLY A 151 -16.19 -23.14 -15.96
N ASP A 152 -17.45 -22.94 -15.59
CA ASP A 152 -18.17 -21.68 -15.74
C ASP A 152 -18.09 -20.91 -14.42
N TYR A 153 -16.88 -20.44 -14.11
CA TYR A 153 -16.55 -19.74 -12.86
C TYR A 153 -16.14 -18.30 -13.12
N THR A 154 -16.45 -17.42 -12.17
CA THR A 154 -16.04 -16.03 -12.15
C THR A 154 -14.96 -15.80 -11.10
N VAL A 155 -13.91 -15.10 -11.47
CA VAL A 155 -12.75 -14.84 -10.60
C VAL A 155 -12.64 -13.36 -10.30
N ALA A 156 -12.58 -13.02 -9.00
CA ALA A 156 -12.37 -11.68 -8.52
C ALA A 156 -10.87 -11.40 -8.28
N THR A 157 -10.40 -10.23 -8.63
CA THR A 157 -9.04 -9.78 -8.28
C THR A 157 -8.95 -8.25 -8.39
N GLN A 158 -7.83 -7.68 -7.92
CA GLN A 158 -7.63 -6.24 -8.01
C GLN A 158 -7.05 -5.86 -9.38
N LYS A 159 -7.65 -4.84 -10.03
CA LYS A 159 -7.21 -4.33 -11.32
C LYS A 159 -5.77 -3.75 -11.27
N GLY A 160 -5.05 -3.84 -12.40
CA GLY A 160 -3.70 -3.28 -12.52
C GLY A 160 -2.62 -4.02 -11.70
N THR A 161 -2.95 -5.19 -11.15
CA THR A 161 -2.00 -6.06 -10.46
C THR A 161 -1.52 -7.19 -11.35
N THR A 162 -0.38 -7.79 -11.02
CA THR A 162 0.09 -9.02 -11.67
C THR A 162 -0.89 -10.19 -11.48
N ASN A 163 -1.70 -10.16 -10.43
CA ASN A 163 -2.79 -11.14 -10.22
C ASN A 163 -3.89 -10.99 -11.27
N TYR A 164 -4.27 -9.74 -11.60
CA TYR A 164 -5.23 -9.46 -12.67
C TYR A 164 -4.69 -9.89 -14.04
N GLU A 165 -3.46 -9.51 -14.36
CA GLU A 165 -2.82 -9.87 -15.63
C GLU A 165 -2.75 -11.39 -15.80
N PHE A 166 -2.35 -12.12 -14.75
CA PHE A 166 -2.33 -13.57 -14.74
C PHE A 166 -3.74 -14.15 -14.92
N ALA A 167 -4.74 -13.65 -14.17
CA ALA A 167 -6.11 -14.12 -14.29
C ALA A 167 -6.65 -13.96 -15.72
N VAL A 168 -6.47 -12.79 -16.32
CA VAL A 168 -6.90 -12.51 -17.70
C VAL A 168 -6.16 -13.38 -18.70
N SER A 169 -4.86 -13.58 -18.55
CA SER A 169 -4.04 -14.40 -19.46
C SER A 169 -4.45 -15.88 -19.44
N GLU A 170 -4.84 -16.40 -18.26
CA GLU A 170 -5.15 -17.82 -18.08
C GLU A 170 -6.63 -18.15 -18.33
N LEU A 171 -7.54 -17.23 -18.02
CA LEU A 171 -8.98 -17.48 -18.00
C LEU A 171 -9.76 -16.72 -19.09
N GLY A 172 -9.21 -15.61 -19.59
CA GLY A 172 -9.92 -14.65 -20.43
C GLY A 172 -10.61 -13.56 -19.61
N GLU A 173 -10.71 -12.35 -20.20
CA GLU A 173 -11.23 -11.15 -19.51
C GLU A 173 -12.69 -11.30 -19.07
N ASP A 174 -13.49 -12.06 -19.82
CA ASP A 174 -14.92 -12.31 -19.57
C ASP A 174 -15.21 -13.14 -18.30
N LYS A 175 -14.19 -13.85 -17.78
CA LYS A 175 -14.27 -14.56 -16.50
C LYS A 175 -13.73 -13.78 -15.30
N VAL A 176 -13.13 -12.60 -15.53
CA VAL A 176 -12.41 -11.85 -14.48
C VAL A 176 -13.19 -10.60 -14.10
N GLN A 177 -13.58 -10.51 -12.82
CA GLN A 177 -14.13 -9.30 -12.22
C GLN A 177 -13.00 -8.51 -11.58
N ALA A 178 -12.74 -7.30 -12.10
CA ALA A 178 -11.73 -6.40 -11.60
C ALA A 178 -12.32 -5.47 -10.53
N PHE A 179 -11.67 -5.42 -9.37
CA PHE A 179 -12.04 -4.54 -8.26
C PHE A 179 -10.96 -3.48 -8.02
N ASP A 180 -11.33 -2.39 -7.36
CA ASP A 180 -10.40 -1.30 -7.05
C ASP A 180 -9.37 -1.70 -5.98
N ASP A 181 -9.75 -2.58 -5.03
CA ASP A 181 -8.86 -3.15 -4.02
C ASP A 181 -9.19 -4.62 -3.71
N PHE A 182 -8.26 -5.32 -3.02
CA PHE A 182 -8.46 -6.72 -2.66
C PHE A 182 -9.56 -6.95 -1.62
N ASN A 183 -9.90 -5.98 -0.77
CA ASN A 183 -10.99 -6.17 0.20
C ASN A 183 -12.31 -6.41 -0.53
N PHE A 184 -12.57 -5.67 -1.63
CA PHE A 184 -13.78 -5.89 -2.44
C PHE A 184 -13.73 -7.20 -3.21
N ALA A 185 -12.57 -7.58 -3.76
CA ALA A 185 -12.41 -8.86 -4.45
C ALA A 185 -12.69 -10.04 -3.50
N ILE A 186 -12.13 -10.01 -2.29
CA ILE A 186 -12.38 -11.05 -1.28
C ILE A 186 -13.83 -11.04 -0.78
N GLN A 187 -14.42 -9.85 -0.61
CA GLN A 187 -15.83 -9.74 -0.24
C GLN A 187 -16.75 -10.33 -1.30
N ALA A 188 -16.42 -10.22 -2.60
CA ALA A 188 -17.17 -10.86 -3.67
C ALA A 188 -17.14 -12.40 -3.57
N VAL A 189 -16.00 -12.97 -3.17
CA VAL A 189 -15.92 -14.43 -2.91
C VAL A 189 -16.75 -14.82 -1.68
N ILE A 190 -16.68 -14.04 -0.60
CA ILE A 190 -17.45 -14.30 0.63
C ILE A 190 -18.95 -14.23 0.39
N SER A 191 -19.42 -13.27 -0.42
CA SER A 191 -20.85 -13.10 -0.74
C SER A 191 -21.36 -14.09 -1.80
N GLY A 192 -20.45 -14.75 -2.54
CA GLY A 192 -20.79 -15.64 -3.65
C GLY A 192 -21.07 -14.90 -4.97
N ASP A 193 -20.66 -13.63 -5.07
CA ASP A 193 -20.70 -12.85 -6.32
C ASP A 193 -19.55 -13.23 -7.27
N ALA A 194 -18.49 -13.83 -6.72
CA ALA A 194 -17.42 -14.50 -7.44
C ALA A 194 -17.13 -15.87 -6.83
N ASP A 195 -16.69 -16.83 -7.65
CA ASP A 195 -16.43 -18.21 -7.23
C ASP A 195 -15.05 -18.37 -6.57
N ALA A 196 -14.10 -17.53 -6.96
CA ALA A 196 -12.72 -17.54 -6.47
C ALA A 196 -12.06 -16.15 -6.58
N SER A 197 -10.93 -16.00 -5.91
CA SER A 197 -10.02 -14.86 -6.14
C SER A 197 -8.63 -15.36 -6.50
N ILE A 198 -7.94 -14.65 -7.40
CA ILE A 198 -6.50 -14.82 -7.62
C ILE A 198 -5.78 -13.70 -6.87
N ILE A 199 -4.87 -14.11 -5.99
CA ILE A 199 -4.19 -13.23 -5.03
C ILE A 199 -2.82 -13.81 -4.68
N ASP A 200 -1.89 -12.96 -4.23
CA ASP A 200 -0.60 -13.40 -3.73
C ASP A 200 -0.75 -14.24 -2.45
N GLU A 201 0.07 -15.29 -2.33
CA GLU A 201 -0.02 -16.28 -1.24
C GLU A 201 -0.05 -15.64 0.14
N THR A 202 0.85 -14.68 0.40
CA THR A 202 0.95 -14.03 1.72
C THR A 202 -0.30 -13.18 2.01
N ALA A 203 -0.80 -12.45 1.02
CA ALA A 203 -2.02 -11.67 1.16
C ALA A 203 -3.24 -12.58 1.33
N GLY A 204 -3.34 -13.65 0.55
CA GLY A 204 -4.38 -14.66 0.69
C GLY A 204 -4.43 -15.26 2.09
N LEU A 205 -3.27 -15.62 2.66
CA LEU A 205 -3.17 -16.10 4.06
C LEU A 205 -3.60 -15.03 5.07
N GLY A 206 -3.28 -13.76 4.82
CA GLY A 206 -3.74 -12.64 5.65
C GLY A 206 -5.27 -12.53 5.67
N TYR A 207 -5.90 -12.57 4.49
CA TYR A 207 -7.35 -12.55 4.36
C TYR A 207 -8.03 -13.79 4.95
N MET A 208 -7.47 -14.99 4.77
CA MET A 208 -7.94 -16.21 5.44
C MET A 208 -7.88 -16.06 6.97
N GLY A 209 -6.81 -15.45 7.51
CA GLY A 209 -6.67 -15.17 8.93
C GLY A 209 -7.74 -14.22 9.46
N ALA A 210 -8.06 -13.17 8.71
CA ALA A 210 -9.08 -12.19 9.05
C ALA A 210 -10.52 -12.73 8.87
N ASN A 211 -10.73 -13.65 7.91
CA ASN A 211 -12.04 -14.20 7.52
C ASN A 211 -12.09 -15.73 7.61
N LYS A 212 -11.41 -16.32 8.58
CA LYS A 212 -11.14 -17.78 8.71
C LYS A 212 -12.34 -18.71 8.63
N ASP A 213 -13.54 -18.20 8.84
CA ASP A 213 -14.79 -18.98 8.78
C ASP A 213 -15.54 -18.77 7.43
N GLN A 214 -14.96 -18.01 6.49
CA GLN A 214 -15.59 -17.62 5.24
C GLN A 214 -14.75 -17.96 4.00
N VAL A 215 -13.41 -17.77 4.05
CA VAL A 215 -12.45 -18.07 2.98
C VAL A 215 -11.21 -18.76 3.49
#